data_c2c6077abd3e6802fd785b657ff95470
#
_entry.id   c2c6077abd3e6802fd785b657ff95470
#
_cell.length_a   1.000
_cell.length_b   1.000
_cell.length_c   1.000
_cell.angle_alpha   90.00
_cell.angle_beta   90.00
_cell.angle_gamma   90.00
#
_symmetry.space_group_name_H-M   'P 1'
#
loop_
_entity.id
_entity.type
_entity.pdbx_description
1 polymer ?
#
loop_
_entity_poly.entity_id
_entity_poly.type
_entity_poly.pdbx_seq_one_letter_code
_entity_poly.pdbx_strand_id
1 'polypeptide(L)'
;SKNTAEGIAHGFRPPGQNEPILVGPSNPNESISGKEVKAFFDEIKSRLEPNKLVNAKIIGWRFSRQITEYIKILEQYIFKHNLPVKLDLIPLDSKEFRVRVLQRYPDASDAEFFLRFSKAPVIGDIKVKKINGLEYEFEAIDAFSTNEDGWLVNCQWDFDYQEGHFSADKDYVLSREKIKDKNKGEQFKAILKARHIFEKAGEYTIACKVQDNLAGETILNKNLVVE
;
A
#
# COMPACT_ATOMS: atom_id res chain seq x y z
N SER A 1 -7.25 0.51 -1.33
CA SER A 1 -6.45 0.71 -2.55
C SER A 1 -5.89 -0.64 -2.97
N LYS A 2 -6.19 -1.11 -4.17
CA LYS A 2 -5.48 -2.25 -4.74
C LYS A 2 -4.19 -1.70 -5.35
N ASN A 3 -3.04 -1.99 -4.75
CA ASN A 3 -1.79 -1.90 -5.46
C ASN A 3 -1.88 -2.89 -6.62
N THR A 4 -1.98 -2.38 -7.82
CA THR A 4 -1.85 -3.23 -9.00
C THR A 4 -0.35 -3.46 -9.19
N ALA A 5 0.11 -4.68 -8.98
CA ALA A 5 1.51 -5.08 -9.13
C ALA A 5 2.10 -4.87 -10.54
N GLU A 6 1.33 -4.36 -11.48
CA GLU A 6 1.69 -4.18 -12.89
C GLU A 6 1.58 -2.73 -13.40
N GLY A 7 1.46 -1.73 -12.54
CA GLY A 7 1.29 -0.35 -12.98
C GLY A 7 1.78 0.68 -11.99
N ILE A 8 1.99 1.90 -12.49
CA ILE A 8 2.44 3.05 -11.69
C ILE A 8 1.29 3.70 -10.94
N ALA A 9 0.04 3.42 -11.32
CA ALA A 9 -1.11 3.96 -10.62
C ALA A 9 -1.22 3.37 -9.20
N HIS A 10 -1.11 4.21 -8.18
CA HIS A 10 -1.16 3.82 -6.77
C HIS A 10 -2.55 3.49 -6.25
N GLY A 11 -3.59 3.72 -7.03
CA GLY A 11 -4.96 3.40 -6.64
C GLY A 11 -5.98 3.76 -7.71
N PHE A 12 -7.19 3.21 -7.53
CA PHE A 12 -8.36 3.53 -8.33
C PHE A 12 -9.53 3.78 -7.39
N ARG A 13 -10.44 4.67 -7.75
CA ARG A 13 -11.73 4.74 -7.08
C ARG A 13 -12.57 3.50 -7.34
N PRO A 14 -13.58 3.20 -6.48
CA PRO A 14 -14.42 2.01 -6.60
C PRO A 14 -15.00 1.76 -8.00
N PRO A 15 -15.42 0.51 -8.29
CA PRO A 15 -15.87 0.09 -9.61
C PRO A 15 -16.92 1.04 -10.21
N GLY A 16 -16.69 1.48 -11.44
CA GLY A 16 -17.55 2.42 -12.17
C GLY A 16 -16.98 3.83 -12.32
N GLN A 17 -15.93 4.20 -11.57
CA GLN A 17 -15.23 5.48 -11.73
C GLN A 17 -13.81 5.22 -12.26
N ASN A 18 -13.56 5.63 -13.48
CA ASN A 18 -12.26 5.48 -14.13
C ASN A 18 -11.33 6.64 -13.69
N GLU A 19 -10.88 6.59 -12.44
CA GLU A 19 -10.03 7.61 -11.83
C GLU A 19 -8.72 7.00 -11.33
N PRO A 20 -7.71 6.82 -12.20
CA PRO A 20 -6.38 6.40 -11.77
C PRO A 20 -5.72 7.50 -10.93
N ILE A 21 -4.96 7.10 -9.92
CA ILE A 21 -4.32 8.01 -8.96
C ILE A 21 -2.83 7.72 -8.89
N LEU A 22 -2.01 8.72 -9.15
CA LEU A 22 -0.58 8.73 -8.83
C LEU A 22 -0.40 9.50 -7.53
N VAL A 23 0.26 8.87 -6.55
CA VAL A 23 0.62 9.52 -5.28
C VAL A 23 2.12 9.75 -5.26
N GLY A 24 2.52 10.96 -4.96
CA GLY A 24 3.92 11.34 -4.86
C GLY A 24 4.63 10.80 -3.61
N PRO A 25 5.90 11.17 -3.45
CA PRO A 25 6.71 10.74 -2.31
C PRO A 25 6.05 11.08 -0.97
N SER A 26 6.28 10.25 0.03
CA SER A 26 5.81 10.50 1.40
C SER A 26 6.50 11.66 2.08
N ASN A 27 7.72 11.99 1.66
CA ASN A 27 8.48 13.10 2.20
C ASN A 27 7.97 14.44 1.64
N PRO A 28 7.53 15.39 2.49
CA PRO A 28 7.01 16.70 2.06
C PRO A 28 8.02 17.55 1.29
N ASN A 29 9.31 17.28 1.43
CA ASN A 29 10.38 18.00 0.75
C ASN A 29 10.72 17.42 -0.63
N GLU A 30 10.17 16.28 -0.99
CA GLU A 30 10.35 15.64 -2.27
C GLU A 30 9.20 15.96 -3.22
N SER A 31 9.49 16.03 -4.50
CA SER A 31 8.51 16.26 -5.56
C SER A 31 8.40 15.04 -6.46
N ILE A 32 7.21 14.81 -7.01
CA ILE A 32 7.02 13.84 -8.09
C ILE A 32 7.96 14.20 -9.25
N SER A 33 8.60 13.20 -9.82
CA SER A 33 9.47 13.38 -10.97
C SER A 33 8.68 13.38 -12.29
N GLY A 34 9.22 14.07 -13.32
CA GLY A 34 8.65 14.03 -14.66
C GLY A 34 8.63 12.61 -15.26
N LYS A 35 9.56 11.74 -14.85
CA LYS A 35 9.60 10.34 -15.26
C LYS A 35 8.39 9.55 -14.73
N GLU A 36 8.03 9.76 -13.47
CA GLU A 36 6.86 9.12 -12.87
C GLU A 36 5.56 9.60 -13.52
N VAL A 37 5.44 10.93 -13.73
CA VAL A 37 4.27 11.51 -14.41
C VAL A 37 4.15 10.96 -15.84
N LYS A 38 5.28 10.88 -16.57
CA LYS A 38 5.27 10.31 -17.92
C LYS A 38 4.83 8.87 -17.94
N ALA A 39 5.40 8.04 -17.09
CA ALA A 39 5.08 6.63 -17.01
C ALA A 39 3.61 6.39 -16.61
N PHE A 40 3.08 7.19 -15.67
CA PHE A 40 1.67 7.19 -15.31
C PHE A 40 0.75 7.56 -16.47
N PHE A 41 1.11 8.59 -17.24
CA PHE A 41 0.36 8.98 -18.43
C PHE A 41 0.40 7.92 -19.53
N ASP A 42 1.58 7.32 -19.77
CA ASP A 42 1.74 6.23 -20.74
C ASP A 42 0.90 5.00 -20.36
N GLU A 43 0.80 4.67 -19.07
CA GLU A 43 -0.08 3.62 -18.56
C GLU A 43 -1.56 3.94 -18.82
N ILE A 44 -2.01 5.16 -18.50
CA ILE A 44 -3.39 5.58 -18.78
C ILE A 44 -3.67 5.46 -20.27
N LYS A 45 -2.77 5.99 -21.11
CA LYS A 45 -2.91 5.98 -22.57
C LYS A 45 -3.05 4.55 -23.13
N SER A 46 -2.34 3.59 -22.58
CA SER A 46 -2.41 2.18 -23.02
C SER A 46 -3.76 1.50 -22.71
N ARG A 47 -4.55 2.07 -21.81
CA ARG A 47 -5.83 1.53 -21.31
C ARG A 47 -7.05 2.35 -21.72
N LEU A 48 -6.88 3.36 -22.60
CA LEU A 48 -7.99 4.21 -23.01
C LEU A 48 -9.05 3.42 -23.81
N GLU A 49 -10.29 3.57 -23.39
CA GLU A 49 -11.45 3.07 -24.10
C GLU A 49 -12.11 4.22 -24.90
N PRO A 50 -12.61 3.98 -26.11
CA PRO A 50 -13.34 4.98 -26.88
C PRO A 50 -14.51 5.56 -26.08
N ASN A 51 -14.65 6.88 -26.11
CA ASN A 51 -15.76 7.61 -25.47
C ASN A 51 -15.88 7.51 -23.94
N LYS A 52 -14.84 7.02 -23.26
CA LYS A 52 -14.82 6.94 -21.80
C LYS A 52 -13.78 7.92 -21.24
N LEU A 53 -14.27 9.00 -20.62
CA LEU A 53 -13.39 9.99 -19.99
C LEU A 53 -12.67 9.38 -18.78
N VAL A 54 -11.36 9.55 -18.75
CA VAL A 54 -10.49 9.18 -17.62
C VAL A 54 -10.11 10.44 -16.86
N ASN A 55 -10.50 10.52 -15.59
CA ASN A 55 -10.09 11.61 -14.68
C ASN A 55 -8.90 11.15 -13.85
N ALA A 56 -7.71 11.39 -14.35
CA ALA A 56 -6.47 11.00 -13.69
C ALA A 56 -6.06 12.05 -12.64
N LYS A 57 -5.71 11.60 -11.43
CA LYS A 57 -5.30 12.47 -10.33
C LYS A 57 -3.84 12.25 -9.99
N ILE A 58 -3.12 13.34 -9.82
CA ILE A 58 -1.73 13.35 -9.36
C ILE A 58 -1.72 14.10 -8.02
N ILE A 59 -1.45 13.36 -6.94
CA ILE A 59 -1.49 13.87 -5.57
C ILE A 59 -0.06 13.99 -5.07
N GLY A 60 0.33 15.14 -4.56
CA GLY A 60 1.66 15.36 -4.01
C GLY A 60 1.70 16.53 -3.03
N TRP A 61 2.71 16.59 -2.17
CA TRP A 61 2.89 17.71 -1.26
C TRP A 61 3.06 19.02 -2.01
N ARG A 62 3.97 19.01 -2.98
CA ARG A 62 4.29 20.17 -3.82
C ARG A 62 4.56 19.72 -5.24
N PHE A 63 4.35 20.62 -6.16
CA PHE A 63 4.71 20.42 -7.56
C PHE A 63 5.77 21.46 -7.93
N SER A 64 6.92 20.99 -8.39
CA SER A 64 7.96 21.88 -8.92
C SER A 64 7.43 22.60 -10.17
N ARG A 65 8.00 23.76 -10.48
CA ARG A 65 7.68 24.49 -11.71
C ARG A 65 7.85 23.63 -12.95
N GLN A 66 8.90 22.80 -12.99
CA GLN A 66 9.15 21.89 -14.11
C GLN A 66 8.02 20.87 -14.29
N ILE A 67 7.48 20.32 -13.21
CA ILE A 67 6.34 19.38 -13.27
C ILE A 67 5.08 20.11 -13.72
N THR A 68 4.82 21.30 -13.22
CA THR A 68 3.66 22.10 -13.64
C THR A 68 3.73 22.45 -15.13
N GLU A 69 4.90 22.80 -15.64
CA GLU A 69 5.11 23.06 -17.06
C GLU A 69 4.99 21.78 -17.92
N TYR A 70 5.52 20.67 -17.41
CA TYR A 70 5.39 19.38 -18.10
C TYR A 70 3.92 18.90 -18.19
N ILE A 71 3.13 19.08 -17.14
CA ILE A 71 1.68 18.77 -17.18
C ILE A 71 0.98 19.62 -18.25
N LYS A 72 1.29 20.90 -18.37
CA LYS A 72 0.73 21.76 -19.43
C LYS A 72 1.05 21.24 -20.83
N ILE A 73 2.26 20.71 -21.02
CA ILE A 73 2.65 20.08 -22.30
C ILE A 73 1.82 18.81 -22.54
N LEU A 74 1.60 17.99 -21.51
CA LEU A 74 0.74 16.82 -21.61
C LEU A 74 -0.72 17.18 -21.90
N GLU A 75 -1.27 18.24 -21.28
CA GLU A 75 -2.61 18.74 -21.56
C GLU A 75 -2.76 19.21 -23.02
N GLN A 76 -1.74 19.90 -23.56
CA GLN A 76 -1.71 20.28 -24.96
C GLN A 76 -1.65 19.04 -25.88
N TYR A 77 -0.87 18.02 -25.51
CA TYR A 77 -0.83 16.74 -26.22
C TYR A 77 -2.18 16.03 -26.19
N ILE A 78 -2.84 15.94 -25.02
CA ILE A 78 -4.17 15.37 -24.84
C ILE A 78 -5.17 16.07 -25.76
N PHE A 79 -5.18 17.40 -25.74
CA PHE A 79 -6.06 18.21 -26.58
C PHE A 79 -5.79 17.99 -28.08
N LYS A 80 -4.53 18.06 -28.51
CA LYS A 80 -4.12 17.86 -29.92
C LYS A 80 -4.53 16.50 -30.48
N HIS A 81 -4.47 15.45 -29.65
CA HIS A 81 -4.79 14.08 -30.06
C HIS A 81 -6.22 13.66 -29.67
N ASN A 82 -7.02 14.59 -29.17
CA ASN A 82 -8.41 14.36 -28.73
C ASN A 82 -8.56 13.15 -27.82
N LEU A 83 -7.62 13.00 -26.86
CA LEU A 83 -7.65 11.90 -25.91
C LEU A 83 -8.69 12.16 -24.81
N PRO A 84 -9.50 11.16 -24.42
CA PRO A 84 -10.50 11.31 -23.38
C PRO A 84 -9.87 11.24 -21.97
N VAL A 85 -8.91 12.12 -21.68
CA VAL A 85 -8.16 12.19 -20.41
C VAL A 85 -8.20 13.59 -19.85
N LYS A 86 -8.45 13.71 -18.55
CA LYS A 86 -8.28 14.92 -17.76
C LYS A 86 -7.24 14.65 -16.67
N LEU A 87 -6.26 15.52 -16.53
CA LEU A 87 -5.25 15.46 -15.48
C LEU A 87 -5.58 16.50 -14.40
N ASP A 88 -5.76 16.06 -13.16
CA ASP A 88 -5.98 16.94 -12.02
C ASP A 88 -4.77 16.85 -11.07
N LEU A 89 -4.09 17.98 -10.87
CA LEU A 89 -3.05 18.12 -9.85
C LEU A 89 -3.67 18.49 -8.52
N ILE A 90 -3.35 17.74 -7.47
CA ILE A 90 -3.86 17.97 -6.11
C ILE A 90 -2.68 18.21 -5.17
N PRO A 91 -2.27 19.47 -4.96
CA PRO A 91 -1.24 19.79 -3.99
C PRO A 91 -1.82 19.69 -2.56
N LEU A 92 -1.19 18.84 -1.72
CA LEU A 92 -1.63 18.58 -0.36
C LEU A 92 -1.39 19.75 0.58
N ASP A 93 -0.42 20.62 0.26
CA ASP A 93 -0.14 21.84 1.01
C ASP A 93 -1.00 23.03 0.58
N SER A 94 -1.95 22.82 -0.36
CA SER A 94 -2.81 23.91 -0.84
C SER A 94 -3.91 24.27 0.15
N LYS A 95 -4.25 25.55 0.19
CA LYS A 95 -5.35 26.05 0.98
C LYS A 95 -6.69 25.41 0.60
N GLU A 96 -6.91 25.19 -0.69
CA GLU A 96 -8.12 24.58 -1.23
C GLU A 96 -8.29 23.14 -0.74
N PHE A 97 -7.20 22.37 -0.68
CA PHE A 97 -7.25 21.01 -0.15
C PHE A 97 -7.57 21.01 1.34
N ARG A 98 -6.88 21.85 2.13
CA ARG A 98 -7.14 22.00 3.59
C ARG A 98 -8.60 22.38 3.87
N VAL A 99 -9.15 23.35 3.15
CA VAL A 99 -10.54 23.77 3.29
C VAL A 99 -11.51 22.60 3.01
N ARG A 100 -11.30 21.83 1.94
CA ARG A 100 -12.15 20.68 1.60
C ARG A 100 -12.11 19.59 2.67
N VAL A 101 -10.91 19.30 3.22
CA VAL A 101 -10.75 18.32 4.29
C VAL A 101 -11.49 18.78 5.55
N LEU A 102 -11.28 20.01 6.00
CA LEU A 102 -11.92 20.55 7.19
C LEU A 102 -13.45 20.71 7.06
N GLN A 103 -13.95 21.00 5.85
CA GLN A 103 -15.41 21.00 5.60
C GLN A 103 -16.03 19.62 5.80
N ARG A 104 -15.31 18.56 5.44
CA ARG A 104 -15.77 17.17 5.60
C ARG A 104 -15.58 16.63 7.02
N TYR A 105 -14.59 17.16 7.72
CA TYR A 105 -14.19 16.71 9.05
C TYR A 105 -13.99 17.95 9.96
N PRO A 106 -15.08 18.61 10.39
CA PRO A 106 -15.00 19.87 11.11
C PRO A 106 -14.30 19.79 12.48
N ASP A 107 -14.25 18.59 13.06
CA ASP A 107 -13.58 18.35 14.35
C ASP A 107 -12.06 18.17 14.22
N ALA A 108 -11.53 18.16 12.99
CA ALA A 108 -10.11 18.06 12.78
C ALA A 108 -9.40 19.38 13.08
N SER A 109 -8.36 19.34 13.89
CA SER A 109 -7.52 20.49 14.20
C SER A 109 -6.68 20.96 13.00
N ASP A 110 -6.31 20.03 12.11
CA ASP A 110 -5.58 20.32 10.87
C ASP A 110 -5.87 19.26 9.81
N ALA A 111 -5.84 19.66 8.53
CA ALA A 111 -5.99 18.76 7.39
C ALA A 111 -4.84 17.71 7.33
N GLU A 112 -3.66 18.04 7.82
CA GLU A 112 -2.51 17.13 7.90
C GLU A 112 -2.76 15.95 8.82
N PHE A 113 -3.68 16.05 9.76
CA PHE A 113 -4.09 14.96 10.63
C PHE A 113 -4.63 13.74 9.85
N PHE A 114 -5.23 13.96 8.66
CA PHE A 114 -5.79 12.90 7.81
C PHE A 114 -4.80 12.35 6.78
N LEU A 115 -3.65 12.99 6.63
CA LEU A 115 -2.63 12.62 5.66
C LEU A 115 -1.43 12.02 6.39
N ARG A 116 -1.58 10.78 6.83
CA ARG A 116 -0.46 10.02 7.34
C ARG A 116 0.13 9.18 6.22
N PHE A 117 1.37 9.47 5.87
CA PHE A 117 2.17 8.57 5.04
C PHE A 117 2.74 7.49 5.95
N SER A 118 2.18 6.30 5.89
CA SER A 118 2.74 5.16 6.59
C SER A 118 3.93 4.62 5.81
N LYS A 119 5.05 4.43 6.49
CA LYS A 119 6.15 3.62 5.98
C LYS A 119 5.78 2.16 6.15
N ALA A 120 6.20 1.31 5.21
CA ALA A 120 6.00 -0.11 5.35
C ALA A 120 6.71 -0.64 6.62
N PRO A 121 6.07 -1.52 7.40
CA PRO A 121 6.75 -2.21 8.48
C PRO A 121 7.88 -3.09 7.95
N VAL A 122 8.77 -3.53 8.82
CA VAL A 122 9.89 -4.40 8.47
C VAL A 122 9.65 -5.78 9.02
N ILE A 123 10.10 -6.81 8.30
CA ILE A 123 10.29 -8.18 8.76
C ILE A 123 11.76 -8.50 8.47
N GLY A 124 12.55 -8.82 9.51
CA GLY A 124 13.97 -9.13 9.34
C GLY A 124 14.20 -10.50 8.72
N ASP A 125 13.54 -11.55 9.23
CA ASP A 125 13.59 -12.91 8.69
C ASP A 125 12.38 -13.72 9.16
N ILE A 126 12.19 -14.89 8.54
CA ILE A 126 11.28 -15.94 8.98
C ILE A 126 12.11 -17.08 9.59
N LYS A 127 12.04 -17.25 10.90
CA LYS A 127 12.62 -18.39 11.60
C LYS A 127 11.69 -19.58 11.48
N VAL A 128 12.27 -20.74 11.08
CA VAL A 128 11.55 -21.99 10.94
C VAL A 128 12.14 -23.02 11.89
N LYS A 129 11.31 -23.74 12.60
CA LYS A 129 11.70 -24.82 13.52
C LYS A 129 10.84 -26.04 13.26
N LYS A 130 11.43 -27.16 12.91
CA LYS A 130 10.76 -28.46 12.86
C LYS A 130 10.38 -28.88 14.29
N ILE A 131 9.13 -29.26 14.50
CA ILE A 131 8.61 -29.71 15.80
C ILE A 131 8.54 -31.23 15.82
N ASN A 132 7.77 -31.82 14.90
CA ASN A 132 7.61 -33.26 14.81
C ASN A 132 7.05 -33.65 13.43
N GLY A 133 7.58 -34.72 12.81
CA GLY A 133 7.09 -35.16 11.50
C GLY A 133 7.07 -34.02 10.47
N LEU A 134 5.89 -33.70 9.96
CA LEU A 134 5.65 -32.59 9.02
C LEU A 134 5.14 -31.31 9.71
N GLU A 135 5.20 -31.25 11.05
CA GLU A 135 4.83 -30.07 11.82
C GLU A 135 6.01 -29.11 12.02
N TYR A 136 5.78 -27.85 11.69
CA TYR A 136 6.76 -26.77 11.81
C TYR A 136 6.17 -25.58 12.55
N GLU A 137 7.04 -24.89 13.30
CA GLU A 137 6.77 -23.60 13.92
C GLU A 137 7.51 -22.51 13.15
N PHE A 138 6.82 -21.42 12.90
CA PHE A 138 7.27 -20.25 12.18
C PHE A 138 7.23 -19.03 13.08
N GLU A 139 8.21 -18.13 12.95
CA GLU A 139 8.26 -16.88 13.68
C GLU A 139 8.81 -15.78 12.78
N ALA A 140 8.05 -14.68 12.64
CA ALA A 140 8.56 -13.46 12.03
C ALA A 140 9.45 -12.74 13.04
N ILE A 141 10.76 -12.76 12.82
CA ILE A 141 11.76 -12.13 13.71
C ILE A 141 12.13 -10.75 13.22
N ASP A 142 12.52 -9.87 14.15
CA ASP A 142 12.85 -8.48 13.87
C ASP A 142 11.75 -7.77 13.07
N ALA A 143 10.47 -8.09 13.41
CA ALA A 143 9.31 -7.51 12.78
C ALA A 143 8.78 -6.34 13.64
N PHE A 144 8.73 -5.15 13.04
CA PHE A 144 8.28 -3.94 13.72
C PHE A 144 7.74 -2.88 12.74
N SER A 145 6.92 -1.96 13.25
CA SER A 145 6.52 -0.76 12.49
C SER A 145 7.67 0.25 12.49
N THR A 146 7.96 0.81 11.33
CA THR A 146 8.96 1.89 11.17
C THR A 146 8.35 3.27 11.35
N ASN A 147 7.05 3.35 11.63
CA ASN A 147 6.36 4.60 11.88
C ASN A 147 6.49 4.99 13.36
N GLU A 148 6.62 6.28 13.63
CA GLU A 148 6.55 6.81 14.98
C GLU A 148 5.18 6.46 15.60
N ASP A 149 5.17 5.97 16.83
CA ASP A 149 3.98 5.43 17.51
C ASP A 149 3.27 4.27 16.77
N GLY A 150 3.94 3.66 15.79
CA GLY A 150 3.45 2.50 15.06
C GLY A 150 3.70 1.19 15.82
N TRP A 151 2.74 0.25 15.72
CA TRP A 151 2.92 -1.13 16.18
C TRP A 151 2.23 -2.10 15.23
N LEU A 152 2.70 -3.34 15.19
CA LEU A 152 2.09 -4.38 14.37
C LEU A 152 0.76 -4.81 14.96
N VAL A 153 -0.30 -4.76 14.15
CA VAL A 153 -1.67 -5.12 14.53
C VAL A 153 -2.11 -6.46 13.97
N ASN A 154 -1.45 -6.95 12.94
CA ASN A 154 -1.79 -8.21 12.29
C ASN A 154 -0.56 -8.88 11.69
N CYS A 155 -0.56 -10.22 11.70
CA CYS A 155 0.41 -11.06 11.02
C CYS A 155 -0.34 -12.21 10.34
N GLN A 156 -0.12 -12.41 9.07
CA GLN A 156 -0.78 -13.44 8.27
C GLN A 156 0.27 -14.34 7.66
N TRP A 157 -0.07 -15.62 7.50
CA TRP A 157 0.81 -16.62 6.92
C TRP A 157 0.16 -17.27 5.71
N ASP A 158 1.00 -17.55 4.72
CA ASP A 158 0.67 -18.34 3.54
C ASP A 158 1.75 -19.43 3.42
N PHE A 159 1.33 -20.68 3.54
CA PHE A 159 2.25 -21.84 3.57
C PHE A 159 2.43 -22.50 2.21
N ASP A 160 1.76 -22.00 1.18
CA ASP A 160 1.92 -22.41 -0.22
C ASP A 160 1.92 -21.17 -1.14
N TYR A 161 2.75 -20.19 -0.75
CA TYR A 161 2.82 -18.90 -1.42
C TYR A 161 3.26 -19.02 -2.86
N GLN A 162 2.48 -18.44 -3.75
CA GLN A 162 2.80 -18.31 -5.16
C GLN A 162 3.13 -16.85 -5.48
N GLU A 163 4.21 -16.63 -6.20
CA GLU A 163 4.71 -15.30 -6.50
C GLU A 163 3.62 -14.38 -7.07
N GLY A 164 3.47 -13.22 -6.45
CA GLY A 164 2.44 -12.23 -6.81
C GLY A 164 1.03 -12.48 -6.23
N HIS A 165 0.80 -13.61 -5.56
CA HIS A 165 -0.50 -13.91 -4.97
C HIS A 165 -0.36 -14.40 -3.51
N PHE A 166 -0.65 -13.53 -2.55
CA PHE A 166 -0.71 -13.89 -1.14
C PHE A 166 -2.13 -14.36 -0.78
N SER A 167 -2.25 -15.61 -0.37
CA SER A 167 -3.50 -16.20 0.12
C SER A 167 -3.29 -16.64 1.57
N ALA A 168 -3.73 -15.83 2.53
CA ALA A 168 -3.57 -16.19 3.93
C ALA A 168 -4.30 -17.52 4.22
N ASP A 169 -3.63 -18.41 4.95
CA ASP A 169 -4.27 -19.60 5.51
C ASP A 169 -5.42 -19.19 6.41
N LYS A 170 -6.54 -19.92 6.35
CA LYS A 170 -7.78 -19.55 7.05
C LYS A 170 -7.60 -19.43 8.55
N ASP A 171 -6.71 -20.23 9.12
CA ASP A 171 -6.44 -20.24 10.56
C ASP A 171 -5.61 -19.03 11.01
N TYR A 172 -4.94 -18.34 10.06
CA TYR A 172 -4.02 -17.21 10.34
C TYR A 172 -4.45 -15.88 9.74
N VAL A 173 -5.65 -15.79 9.19
CA VAL A 173 -6.19 -14.52 8.61
C VAL A 173 -6.26 -13.40 9.65
N LEU A 174 -6.35 -13.73 10.94
CA LEU A 174 -6.45 -12.78 12.05
C LEU A 174 -5.46 -13.13 13.18
N SER A 175 -4.21 -13.36 12.87
CA SER A 175 -3.16 -13.67 13.85
C SER A 175 -2.86 -12.44 14.72
N ARG A 176 -3.76 -12.12 15.62
CA ARG A 176 -3.69 -10.98 16.52
C ARG A 176 -4.37 -11.28 17.86
N GLU A 177 -3.88 -10.64 18.90
CA GLU A 177 -4.46 -10.65 20.23
C GLU A 177 -5.06 -9.29 20.58
N LYS A 178 -6.12 -9.29 21.39
CA LYS A 178 -6.64 -8.06 22.00
C LYS A 178 -5.84 -7.73 23.24
N ILE A 179 -5.32 -6.51 23.28
CA ILE A 179 -4.66 -5.95 24.46
C ILE A 179 -5.50 -4.78 24.99
N LYS A 180 -5.57 -4.63 26.32
CA LYS A 180 -6.17 -3.46 26.94
C LYS A 180 -5.06 -2.49 27.34
N ASP A 181 -4.97 -1.38 26.64
CA ASP A 181 -4.15 -0.26 27.05
C ASP A 181 -4.94 0.64 28.00
N LYS A 182 -4.31 1.05 29.11
CA LYS A 182 -4.97 1.88 30.15
C LYS A 182 -5.40 3.25 29.63
N ASN A 183 -4.72 3.76 28.61
CA ASN A 183 -4.93 5.11 28.08
C ASN A 183 -5.65 5.13 26.71
N LYS A 184 -5.54 4.04 25.93
CA LYS A 184 -6.01 3.97 24.53
C LYS A 184 -7.14 2.97 24.32
N GLY A 185 -7.59 2.28 25.38
CA GLY A 185 -8.69 1.31 25.28
C GLY A 185 -8.28 -0.06 24.70
N GLU A 186 -9.20 -0.74 24.02
CA GLU A 186 -8.91 -2.03 23.37
C GLU A 186 -8.10 -1.82 22.10
N GLN A 187 -7.00 -2.55 21.99
CA GLN A 187 -6.11 -2.52 20.81
C GLN A 187 -5.83 -3.94 20.33
N PHE A 188 -5.33 -4.06 19.10
CA PHE A 188 -4.85 -5.32 18.56
C PHE A 188 -3.32 -5.30 18.47
N LYS A 189 -2.70 -6.45 18.79
CA LYS A 189 -1.28 -6.70 18.62
C LYS A 189 -1.09 -7.96 17.79
N ALA A 190 -0.19 -7.92 16.82
CA ALA A 190 0.11 -9.05 15.96
C ALA A 190 0.69 -10.23 16.77
N ILE A 191 0.27 -11.45 16.45
CA ILE A 191 0.89 -12.70 16.89
C ILE A 191 1.86 -13.11 15.78
N LEU A 192 3.17 -12.99 16.05
CA LEU A 192 4.23 -13.20 15.06
C LEU A 192 4.63 -14.67 14.88
N LYS A 193 3.94 -15.59 15.56
CA LYS A 193 4.20 -17.03 15.52
C LYS A 193 3.02 -17.79 14.95
N ALA A 194 3.32 -18.86 14.22
CA ALA A 194 2.34 -19.80 13.70
C ALA A 194 2.89 -21.22 13.75
N ARG A 195 1.99 -22.21 13.73
CA ARG A 195 2.33 -23.62 13.50
C ARG A 195 1.55 -24.12 12.33
N HIS A 196 2.20 -24.95 11.53
CA HIS A 196 1.58 -25.56 10.36
C HIS A 196 2.04 -26.99 10.21
N ILE A 197 1.12 -27.86 9.78
CA ILE A 197 1.38 -29.27 9.45
C ILE A 197 1.22 -29.41 7.94
N PHE A 198 2.32 -29.70 7.24
CA PHE A 198 2.28 -29.94 5.81
C PHE A 198 1.68 -31.32 5.51
N GLU A 199 0.94 -31.42 4.41
CA GLU A 199 0.32 -32.69 4.00
C GLU A 199 1.34 -33.73 3.54
N LYS A 200 2.45 -33.28 2.97
CA LYS A 200 3.53 -34.14 2.44
C LYS A 200 4.89 -33.46 2.53
N ALA A 201 5.94 -34.26 2.48
CA ALA A 201 7.30 -33.76 2.26
C ALA A 201 7.43 -33.12 0.85
N GLY A 202 8.25 -32.08 0.72
CA GLY A 202 8.45 -31.38 -0.54
C GLY A 202 9.05 -29.98 -0.35
N GLU A 203 9.17 -29.27 -1.46
CA GLU A 203 9.62 -27.88 -1.48
C GLU A 203 8.38 -26.94 -1.42
N TYR A 204 8.43 -25.99 -0.52
CA TYR A 204 7.38 -25.00 -0.31
C TYR A 204 7.99 -23.60 -0.28
N THR A 205 7.24 -22.62 -0.78
CA THR A 205 7.51 -21.22 -0.48
C THR A 205 6.49 -20.76 0.54
N ILE A 206 6.97 -20.32 1.69
CA ILE A 206 6.13 -19.75 2.75
C ILE A 206 6.22 -18.25 2.72
N ALA A 207 5.17 -17.54 3.06
CA ALA A 207 5.17 -16.10 3.17
C ALA A 207 4.52 -15.62 4.47
N CYS A 208 5.10 -14.57 5.02
CA CYS A 208 4.57 -13.84 6.16
C CYS A 208 4.25 -12.42 5.74
N LYS A 209 3.03 -11.97 6.02
CA LYS A 209 2.58 -10.59 5.83
C LYS A 209 2.28 -9.95 7.16
N VAL A 210 2.93 -8.83 7.47
CA VAL A 210 2.62 -8.02 8.65
C VAL A 210 1.95 -6.71 8.25
N GLN A 211 1.08 -6.23 9.12
CA GLN A 211 0.39 -4.96 8.96
C GLN A 211 0.51 -4.17 10.25
N ASP A 212 0.77 -2.87 10.15
CA ASP A 212 0.76 -1.97 11.29
C ASP A 212 -0.56 -1.21 11.47
N ASN A 213 -0.69 -0.50 12.60
CA ASN A 213 -1.88 0.30 12.95
C ASN A 213 -2.08 1.53 12.04
N LEU A 214 -1.11 1.85 11.19
CA LEU A 214 -1.16 2.94 10.23
C LEU A 214 -1.39 2.45 8.79
N ALA A 215 -1.81 1.18 8.63
CA ALA A 215 -2.08 0.50 7.38
C ALA A 215 -0.86 0.27 6.47
N GLY A 216 0.37 0.36 7.02
CA GLY A 216 1.57 -0.13 6.34
C GLY A 216 1.56 -1.66 6.27
N GLU A 217 1.97 -2.24 5.14
CA GLU A 217 2.05 -3.69 4.95
C GLU A 217 3.40 -4.09 4.35
N THR A 218 3.91 -5.25 4.77
CA THR A 218 5.10 -5.88 4.18
C THR A 218 4.90 -7.38 4.10
N ILE A 219 5.37 -7.98 3.02
CA ILE A 219 5.41 -9.43 2.81
C ILE A 219 6.88 -9.83 2.70
N LEU A 220 7.26 -10.88 3.44
CA LEU A 220 8.52 -11.58 3.29
C LEU A 220 8.23 -13.05 2.99
N ASN A 221 8.91 -13.62 2.00
CA ASN A 221 8.82 -15.04 1.68
C ASN A 221 10.14 -15.77 1.94
N LYS A 222 10.04 -17.09 2.10
CA LYS A 222 11.18 -17.98 2.34
C LYS A 222 10.91 -19.37 1.77
N ASN A 223 11.89 -19.92 1.07
CA ASN A 223 11.82 -21.30 0.61
C ASN A 223 12.11 -22.25 1.76
N LEU A 224 11.39 -23.35 1.83
CA LEU A 224 11.46 -24.38 2.85
C LEU A 224 11.42 -25.77 2.21
N VAL A 225 12.36 -26.62 2.59
CA VAL A 225 12.30 -28.07 2.30
C VAL A 225 11.67 -28.74 3.53
N VAL A 226 10.54 -29.37 3.34
CA VAL A 226 9.80 -30.15 4.34
C VAL A 226 10.18 -31.61 4.19
N GLU A 227 10.72 -32.22 5.24
CA GLU A 227 11.23 -33.60 5.29
C GLU A 227 10.48 -34.43 6.32
#